data_da3040c2bac08ced1c04a7fa75436769
#
_entry.id   da3040c2bac08ced1c04a7fa75436769
#
_cell.length_a   1.000
_cell.length_b   1.000
_cell.length_c   1.000
_cell.angle_alpha   90.00
_cell.angle_beta   90.00
_cell.angle_gamma   90.00
#
_symmetry.space_group_name_H-M   'P 1'
#
loop_
_entity.id
_entity.type
_entity.pdbx_description
1 polymer ?
#
loop_
_entity_poly.entity_id
_entity_poly.type
_entity_poly.pdbx_seq_one_letter_code
_entity_poly.pdbx_strand_id
1 'polypeptide(L)'
;MRAVIVYESMFGNTHAIADAVGKGLEPMLEVVVVPLAEAGRERWGDGDLLVVGGPTHFHGMSRSRSRSWAAGIARKPGNDLALDPDAEGAGVRDWLASLGHGDTKVAAFDTRFNGLAGLRGRASMAISRRLREHGFEGVATPESFFVNVKNHLEPGEEARAQEWGKRLAARVVSMGVTDADRPARVPASRET
;
A
#
# COMPACT_ATOMS: atom_id res chain seq x y z
N MET A 1 -11.44 11.69 9.96
CA MET A 1 -10.34 11.28 9.07
C MET A 1 -10.33 9.78 8.99
N ARG A 2 -10.37 9.25 7.80
CA ARG A 2 -10.44 7.81 7.51
C ARG A 2 -9.13 7.35 6.86
N ALA A 3 -8.73 6.10 7.09
CA ALA A 3 -7.63 5.46 6.38
C ALA A 3 -8.16 4.27 5.58
N VAL A 4 -7.88 4.23 4.30
CA VAL A 4 -8.21 3.09 3.43
C VAL A 4 -6.90 2.41 3.04
N ILE A 5 -6.76 1.14 3.38
CA ILE A 5 -5.60 0.32 3.02
C ILE A 5 -6.02 -0.63 1.90
N VAL A 6 -5.45 -0.43 0.72
CA VAL A 6 -5.67 -1.28 -0.45
C VAL A 6 -4.44 -2.14 -0.67
N TYR A 7 -4.61 -3.45 -0.77
CA TYR A 7 -3.48 -4.36 -0.95
C TYR A 7 -3.71 -5.40 -2.06
N GLU A 8 -2.62 -5.75 -2.74
CA GLU A 8 -2.48 -6.97 -3.54
C GLU A 8 -1.71 -8.00 -2.72
N SER A 9 -2.21 -9.25 -2.62
CA SER A 9 -1.51 -10.33 -1.94
C SER A 9 -1.54 -11.61 -2.77
N MET A 10 -0.42 -12.35 -2.78
CA MET A 10 -0.31 -13.64 -3.47
C MET A 10 -0.47 -14.83 -2.52
N PHE A 11 0.15 -14.73 -1.34
CA PHE A 11 0.30 -15.84 -0.38
C PHE A 11 0.01 -15.38 1.05
N GLY A 12 -0.83 -14.35 1.23
CA GLY A 12 -1.25 -13.85 2.53
C GLY A 12 -0.28 -12.89 3.23
N ASN A 13 1.01 -12.84 2.88
CA ASN A 13 1.98 -12.00 3.59
C ASN A 13 1.67 -10.50 3.49
N THR A 14 1.32 -10.01 2.31
CA THR A 14 0.98 -8.60 2.13
C THR A 14 -0.32 -8.25 2.84
N HIS A 15 -1.28 -9.19 2.88
CA HIS A 15 -2.51 -9.08 3.65
C HIS A 15 -2.21 -8.93 5.15
N ALA A 16 -1.43 -9.84 5.74
CA ALA A 16 -1.04 -9.77 7.15
C ALA A 16 -0.35 -8.44 7.51
N ILE A 17 0.50 -7.92 6.62
CA ILE A 17 1.11 -6.59 6.81
C ILE A 17 0.07 -5.48 6.69
N ALA A 18 -0.89 -5.55 5.76
CA ALA A 18 -1.97 -4.57 5.64
C ALA A 18 -2.80 -4.49 6.93
N ASP A 19 -3.18 -5.66 7.49
CA ASP A 19 -3.88 -5.74 8.77
C ASP A 19 -3.07 -5.17 9.93
N ALA A 20 -1.78 -5.48 9.99
CA ALA A 20 -0.89 -4.95 11.03
C ALA A 20 -0.74 -3.43 10.94
N VAL A 21 -0.63 -2.87 9.74
CA VAL A 21 -0.64 -1.42 9.51
C VAL A 21 -1.98 -0.83 9.98
N GLY A 22 -3.09 -1.47 9.63
CA GLY A 22 -4.44 -1.08 10.06
C GLY A 22 -4.54 -0.96 11.58
N LYS A 23 -4.15 -2.00 12.31
CA LYS A 23 -4.08 -1.99 13.78
C LYS A 23 -3.25 -0.85 14.35
N GLY A 24 -2.23 -0.41 13.62
CA GLY A 24 -1.43 0.77 14.01
C GLY A 24 -2.15 2.09 13.79
N LEU A 25 -3.02 2.19 12.80
CA LEU A 25 -3.79 3.39 12.46
C LEU A 25 -5.05 3.56 13.32
N GLU A 26 -5.73 2.45 13.69
CA GLU A 26 -7.02 2.42 14.40
C GLU A 26 -7.10 3.30 15.66
N PRO A 27 -6.06 3.47 16.49
CA PRO A 27 -6.17 4.35 17.67
C PRO A 27 -6.46 5.81 17.35
N MET A 28 -6.21 6.26 16.10
CA MET A 28 -6.34 7.66 15.71
C MET A 28 -7.25 7.89 14.50
N LEU A 29 -7.53 6.86 13.71
CA LEU A 29 -8.26 6.93 12.44
C LEU A 29 -9.33 5.83 12.35
N GLU A 30 -10.40 6.10 11.63
CA GLU A 30 -11.31 5.04 11.16
C GLU A 30 -10.60 4.27 10.03
N VAL A 31 -10.44 2.96 10.17
CA VAL A 31 -9.63 2.14 9.25
C VAL A 31 -10.47 1.14 8.49
N VAL A 32 -10.21 1.04 7.19
CA VAL A 32 -10.74 -0.02 6.32
C VAL A 32 -9.59 -0.67 5.58
N VAL A 33 -9.49 -1.99 5.68
CA VAL A 33 -8.50 -2.81 4.97
C VAL A 33 -9.23 -3.65 3.93
N VAL A 34 -8.88 -3.48 2.66
CA VAL A 34 -9.56 -4.16 1.56
C VAL A 34 -8.56 -4.74 0.55
N PRO A 35 -8.84 -5.93 0.02
CA PRO A 35 -8.10 -6.44 -1.12
C PRO A 35 -8.36 -5.55 -2.34
N LEU A 36 -7.43 -5.57 -3.27
CA LEU A 36 -7.48 -4.77 -4.48
C LEU A 36 -8.76 -5.00 -5.31
N ALA A 37 -9.30 -6.22 -5.30
CA ALA A 37 -10.53 -6.56 -5.99
C ALA A 37 -11.76 -5.78 -5.47
N GLU A 38 -11.71 -5.32 -4.22
CA GLU A 38 -12.79 -4.55 -3.57
C GLU A 38 -12.52 -3.04 -3.54
N ALA A 39 -11.33 -2.60 -3.91
CA ALA A 39 -10.93 -1.19 -3.86
C ALA A 39 -11.90 -0.24 -4.61
N GLY A 40 -12.55 -0.72 -5.66
CA GLY A 40 -13.54 0.06 -6.42
C GLY A 40 -14.83 0.39 -5.65
N ARG A 41 -15.09 -0.27 -4.53
CA ARG A 41 -16.24 -0.01 -3.64
C ARG A 41 -15.95 1.06 -2.61
N GLU A 42 -14.68 1.32 -2.33
CA GLU A 42 -14.25 2.28 -1.34
C GLU A 42 -14.16 3.69 -1.92
N ARG A 43 -14.39 4.68 -1.07
CA ARG A 43 -14.23 6.09 -1.39
C ARG A 43 -13.29 6.71 -0.38
N TRP A 44 -12.45 7.59 -0.84
CA TRP A 44 -11.56 8.43 -0.04
C TRP A 44 -11.53 9.83 -0.63
N GLY A 45 -11.22 10.83 0.17
CA GLY A 45 -11.20 12.24 -0.20
C GLY A 45 -9.98 12.95 0.39
N ASP A 46 -9.93 14.27 0.21
CA ASP A 46 -8.79 15.12 0.54
C ASP A 46 -8.33 15.02 2.00
N GLY A 47 -9.24 14.76 2.92
CA GLY A 47 -8.93 14.62 4.36
C GLY A 47 -8.46 13.23 4.77
N ASP A 48 -8.47 12.24 3.88
CA ASP A 48 -8.22 10.84 4.20
C ASP A 48 -6.78 10.42 3.93
N LEU A 49 -6.44 9.20 4.39
CA LEU A 49 -5.18 8.53 4.08
C LEU A 49 -5.44 7.30 3.22
N LEU A 50 -4.84 7.23 2.05
CA LEU A 50 -4.79 6.02 1.24
C LEU A 50 -3.44 5.32 1.40
N VAL A 51 -3.44 4.10 1.92
CA VAL A 51 -2.24 3.26 2.01
C VAL A 51 -2.33 2.16 0.95
N VAL A 52 -1.28 2.01 0.14
CA VAL A 52 -1.27 1.02 -0.94
C VAL A 52 -0.13 0.03 -0.75
N GLY A 53 -0.47 -1.25 -0.71
CA GLY A 53 0.47 -2.34 -0.54
C GLY A 53 0.47 -3.36 -1.68
N GLY A 54 1.64 -3.96 -1.92
CA GLY A 54 1.73 -5.04 -2.92
C GLY A 54 3.02 -5.84 -2.80
N PRO A 55 3.04 -7.08 -3.30
CA PRO A 55 4.25 -7.90 -3.27
C PRO A 55 5.26 -7.40 -4.31
N THR A 56 6.54 -7.46 -3.96
CA THR A 56 7.61 -7.29 -4.93
C THR A 56 7.84 -8.59 -5.69
N HIS A 57 7.50 -8.58 -6.99
CA HIS A 57 7.79 -9.65 -7.93
C HIS A 57 9.02 -9.30 -8.78
N PHE A 58 10.05 -10.17 -8.75
CA PHE A 58 11.32 -9.95 -9.45
C PHE A 58 11.97 -8.59 -9.10
N HIS A 59 11.59 -7.52 -9.80
CA HIS A 59 12.20 -6.19 -9.64
C HIS A 59 11.19 -5.06 -9.39
N GLY A 60 9.92 -5.37 -9.06
CA GLY A 60 8.92 -4.32 -8.83
C GLY A 60 7.50 -4.85 -8.63
N MET A 61 6.51 -4.02 -8.94
CA MET A 61 5.11 -4.42 -8.87
C MET A 61 4.82 -5.64 -9.73
N SER A 62 3.90 -6.49 -9.28
CA SER A 62 3.43 -7.67 -10.01
C SER A 62 2.95 -7.33 -11.42
N ARG A 63 2.95 -8.33 -12.27
CA ARG A 63 2.33 -8.33 -13.60
C ARG A 63 1.48 -9.58 -13.72
N SER A 64 0.44 -9.58 -14.57
CA SER A 64 -0.39 -10.77 -14.83
C SER A 64 0.46 -12.03 -15.01
N ARG A 65 1.48 -11.97 -15.86
CA ARG A 65 2.41 -13.07 -16.12
C ARG A 65 3.17 -13.56 -14.87
N SER A 66 3.62 -12.65 -13.99
CA SER A 66 4.31 -13.03 -12.75
C SER A 66 3.35 -13.60 -11.71
N ARG A 67 2.10 -13.14 -11.67
CA ARG A 67 1.05 -13.71 -10.81
C ARG A 67 0.68 -15.13 -11.26
N SER A 68 0.42 -15.34 -12.53
CA SER A 68 0.14 -16.68 -13.07
C SER A 68 1.28 -17.67 -12.83
N TRP A 69 2.54 -17.21 -12.96
CA TRP A 69 3.71 -18.04 -12.66
C TRP A 69 3.78 -18.41 -11.16
N ALA A 70 3.55 -17.46 -10.25
CA ALA A 70 3.54 -17.70 -8.81
C ALA A 70 2.39 -18.65 -8.42
N ALA A 71 1.19 -18.47 -9.00
CA ALA A 71 0.07 -19.38 -8.81
C ALA A 71 0.37 -20.80 -9.30
N GLY A 72 1.06 -20.92 -10.45
CA GLY A 72 1.51 -22.20 -10.98
C GLY A 72 2.50 -22.91 -10.07
N ILE A 73 3.36 -22.18 -9.34
CA ILE A 73 4.26 -22.76 -8.34
C ILE A 73 3.46 -23.27 -7.15
N ALA A 74 2.54 -22.49 -6.60
CA ALA A 74 1.74 -22.90 -5.46
C ALA A 74 0.93 -24.19 -5.71
N ARG A 75 0.46 -24.39 -6.94
CA ARG A 75 -0.31 -25.58 -7.33
C ARG A 75 0.53 -26.85 -7.56
N LYS A 76 1.85 -26.79 -7.47
CA LYS A 76 2.71 -27.97 -7.61
C LYS A 76 2.56 -28.90 -6.40
N PRO A 77 2.49 -30.24 -6.61
CA PRO A 77 2.49 -31.20 -5.51
C PRO A 77 3.69 -30.99 -4.57
N GLY A 78 3.45 -31.03 -3.28
CA GLY A 78 4.50 -30.86 -2.24
C GLY A 78 4.86 -29.40 -1.95
N ASN A 79 4.11 -28.45 -2.47
CA ASN A 79 4.25 -27.05 -2.10
C ASN A 79 3.15 -26.66 -1.09
N ASP A 80 3.54 -26.13 0.06
CA ASP A 80 2.63 -25.73 1.15
C ASP A 80 2.13 -24.27 1.02
N LEU A 81 2.38 -23.62 -0.13
CA LEU A 81 1.94 -22.25 -0.37
C LEU A 81 0.44 -22.20 -0.68
N ALA A 82 -0.33 -21.61 0.22
CA ALA A 82 -1.73 -21.28 -0.04
C ALA A 82 -1.82 -19.96 -0.82
N LEU A 83 -2.61 -19.94 -1.89
CA LEU A 83 -2.92 -18.70 -2.62
C LEU A 83 -3.94 -17.89 -1.83
N ASP A 84 -3.73 -16.60 -1.78
CA ASP A 84 -4.74 -15.64 -1.34
C ASP A 84 -5.94 -15.69 -2.32
N PRO A 85 -7.20 -15.55 -1.89
CA PRO A 85 -8.37 -15.65 -2.76
C PRO A 85 -8.31 -14.78 -4.02
N ASP A 86 -7.72 -13.59 -3.92
CA ASP A 86 -7.63 -12.61 -5.02
C ASP A 86 -6.29 -12.61 -5.76
N ALA A 87 -5.44 -13.61 -5.51
CA ALA A 87 -4.06 -13.67 -6.01
C ALA A 87 -3.93 -13.58 -7.54
N GLU A 88 -4.89 -14.10 -8.29
CA GLU A 88 -4.89 -14.10 -9.76
C GLU A 88 -5.71 -12.95 -10.37
N GLY A 89 -6.33 -12.11 -9.55
CA GLY A 89 -7.12 -10.94 -9.98
C GLY A 89 -6.30 -9.81 -10.59
N ALA A 90 -6.90 -8.61 -10.63
CA ALA A 90 -6.20 -7.40 -11.07
C ALA A 90 -4.99 -7.12 -10.17
N GLY A 91 -3.91 -6.62 -10.74
CA GLY A 91 -2.73 -6.25 -9.98
C GLY A 91 -2.72 -4.77 -9.62
N VAL A 92 -1.97 -4.42 -8.57
CA VAL A 92 -1.82 -3.03 -8.11
C VAL A 92 -1.32 -2.09 -9.23
N ARG A 93 -0.52 -2.59 -10.16
CA ARG A 93 -0.05 -1.85 -11.34
C ARG A 93 -1.21 -1.37 -12.22
N ASP A 94 -2.13 -2.27 -12.53
CA ASP A 94 -3.24 -2.01 -13.45
C ASP A 94 -4.27 -1.09 -12.77
N TRP A 95 -4.51 -1.32 -11.49
CA TRP A 95 -5.38 -0.48 -10.68
C TRP A 95 -4.83 0.95 -10.54
N LEU A 96 -3.54 1.12 -10.25
CA LEU A 96 -2.91 2.44 -10.20
C LEU A 96 -3.02 3.19 -11.53
N ALA A 97 -2.96 2.49 -12.66
CA ALA A 97 -3.15 3.12 -13.99
C ALA A 97 -4.59 3.59 -14.24
N SER A 98 -5.57 3.04 -13.52
CA SER A 98 -6.99 3.43 -13.60
C SER A 98 -7.39 4.54 -12.62
N LEU A 99 -6.51 4.95 -11.70
CA LEU A 99 -6.79 6.02 -10.76
C LEU A 99 -6.90 7.38 -11.48
N GLY A 100 -7.86 8.19 -11.02
CA GLY A 100 -7.92 9.61 -11.38
C GLY A 100 -6.86 10.44 -10.65
N HIS A 101 -6.81 11.73 -10.96
CA HIS A 101 -6.01 12.69 -10.21
C HIS A 101 -6.70 13.05 -8.89
N GLY A 102 -5.89 13.29 -7.85
CA GLY A 102 -6.35 13.67 -6.52
C GLY A 102 -5.21 14.24 -5.68
N ASP A 103 -5.56 14.81 -4.54
CA ASP A 103 -4.65 15.42 -3.56
C ASP A 103 -4.66 14.69 -2.22
N THR A 104 -5.33 13.53 -2.15
CA THR A 104 -5.37 12.65 -0.97
C THR A 104 -3.95 12.30 -0.49
N LYS A 105 -3.77 12.27 0.82
CA LYS A 105 -2.53 11.84 1.46
C LYS A 105 -2.30 10.35 1.23
N VAL A 106 -1.07 9.95 0.83
CA VAL A 106 -0.77 8.56 0.49
C VAL A 106 0.49 8.02 1.15
N ALA A 107 0.48 6.72 1.44
CA ALA A 107 1.65 5.95 1.82
C ALA A 107 1.71 4.64 1.02
N ALA A 108 2.90 4.06 0.88
CA ALA A 108 3.09 2.82 0.12
C ALA A 108 3.99 1.84 0.86
N PHE A 109 3.66 0.55 0.76
CA PHE A 109 4.51 -0.52 1.30
C PHE A 109 4.61 -1.70 0.33
N ASP A 110 5.61 -2.55 0.55
CA ASP A 110 5.69 -3.85 -0.11
C ASP A 110 6.13 -4.96 0.84
N THR A 111 5.83 -6.20 0.42
CA THR A 111 6.48 -7.39 0.98
C THR A 111 7.48 -7.94 -0.05
N ARG A 112 8.67 -8.32 0.43
CA ARG A 112 9.74 -8.84 -0.44
C ARG A 112 10.69 -9.75 0.30
N PHE A 113 11.40 -10.60 -0.44
CA PHE A 113 12.45 -11.42 0.15
C PHE A 113 13.54 -10.58 0.80
N ASN A 114 13.95 -11.00 1.99
CA ASN A 114 15.13 -10.49 2.67
C ASN A 114 16.39 -10.97 1.91
N GLY A 115 17.08 -10.07 1.24
CA GLY A 115 18.27 -10.38 0.44
C GLY A 115 19.01 -9.12 0.02
N LEU A 116 20.18 -9.27 -0.62
CA LEU A 116 21.04 -8.16 -1.05
C LEU A 116 20.23 -7.01 -1.68
N ALA A 117 20.08 -5.96 -0.91
CA ALA A 117 19.10 -4.88 -1.12
C ALA A 117 19.33 -4.05 -2.39
N GLY A 118 20.50 -4.16 -3.02
CA GLY A 118 20.87 -3.34 -4.18
C GLY A 118 20.44 -3.89 -5.54
N LEU A 119 20.10 -5.17 -5.64
CA LEU A 119 19.85 -5.84 -6.94
C LEU A 119 18.39 -6.19 -7.20
N ARG A 120 17.50 -6.03 -6.22
CA ARG A 120 16.08 -6.33 -6.38
C ARG A 120 15.26 -5.06 -6.21
N GLY A 121 14.40 -4.76 -7.18
CA GLY A 121 13.50 -3.62 -7.13
C GLY A 121 12.58 -3.64 -5.89
N ARG A 122 11.92 -2.53 -5.63
CA ARG A 122 10.97 -2.35 -4.54
C ARG A 122 9.63 -1.93 -5.13
N ALA A 123 8.58 -2.76 -4.95
CA ALA A 123 7.24 -2.42 -5.42
C ALA A 123 6.74 -1.15 -4.75
N SER A 124 7.01 -0.96 -3.45
CA SER A 124 6.62 0.24 -2.70
C SER A 124 7.11 1.55 -3.33
N MET A 125 8.34 1.57 -3.83
CA MET A 125 8.88 2.75 -4.53
C MET A 125 8.14 3.04 -5.84
N ALA A 126 7.81 1.99 -6.60
CA ALA A 126 7.08 2.13 -7.85
C ALA A 126 5.61 2.54 -7.60
N ILE A 127 4.96 1.99 -6.57
CA ILE A 127 3.62 2.39 -6.11
C ILE A 127 3.62 3.87 -5.73
N SER A 128 4.52 4.29 -4.85
CA SER A 128 4.61 5.67 -4.39
C SER A 128 4.88 6.66 -5.52
N ARG A 129 5.73 6.29 -6.49
CA ARG A 129 5.96 7.11 -7.68
C ARG A 129 4.69 7.28 -8.49
N ARG A 130 3.96 6.19 -8.77
CA ARG A 130 2.72 6.23 -9.53
C ARG A 130 1.64 7.07 -8.85
N LEU A 131 1.47 6.91 -7.53
CA LEU A 131 0.54 7.75 -6.77
C LEU A 131 0.88 9.24 -6.92
N ARG A 132 2.16 9.62 -6.85
CA ARG A 132 2.59 11.02 -7.06
C ARG A 132 2.37 11.51 -8.50
N GLU A 133 2.52 10.64 -9.51
CA GLU A 133 2.20 10.97 -10.91
C GLU A 133 0.71 11.30 -11.09
N HIS A 134 -0.18 10.76 -10.23
CA HIS A 134 -1.61 11.08 -10.15
C HIS A 134 -1.95 12.28 -9.25
N GLY A 135 -0.95 13.01 -8.72
CA GLY A 135 -1.15 14.20 -7.90
C GLY A 135 -1.24 13.95 -6.39
N PHE A 136 -1.28 12.70 -5.94
CA PHE A 136 -1.40 12.37 -4.52
C PHE A 136 -0.19 12.80 -3.69
N GLU A 137 -0.44 13.25 -2.45
CA GLU A 137 0.60 13.70 -1.53
C GLU A 137 1.20 12.55 -0.74
N GLY A 138 2.48 12.24 -0.96
CA GLY A 138 3.20 11.21 -0.20
C GLY A 138 3.55 11.66 1.21
N VAL A 139 2.99 11.01 2.24
CA VAL A 139 3.23 11.40 3.65
C VAL A 139 4.37 10.66 4.33
N ALA A 140 4.92 9.62 3.73
CA ALA A 140 6.04 8.86 4.28
C ALA A 140 6.94 8.29 3.18
N THR A 141 8.18 7.95 3.55
CA THR A 141 9.03 7.10 2.71
C THR A 141 8.39 5.72 2.57
N PRO A 142 8.34 5.16 1.34
CA PRO A 142 7.82 3.82 1.12
C PRO A 142 8.54 2.77 1.96
N GLU A 143 7.78 1.88 2.62
CA GLU A 143 8.32 0.86 3.53
C GLU A 143 8.36 -0.51 2.86
N SER A 144 9.31 -1.36 3.28
CA SER A 144 9.40 -2.75 2.82
C SER A 144 9.39 -3.70 4.02
N PHE A 145 8.58 -4.73 3.95
CA PHE A 145 8.49 -5.80 4.95
C PHE A 145 9.04 -7.10 4.37
N PHE A 146 9.74 -7.86 5.20
CA PHE A 146 10.55 -8.96 4.70
C PHE A 146 9.86 -10.32 4.86
N VAL A 147 10.01 -11.15 3.83
CA VAL A 147 9.66 -12.56 3.85
C VAL A 147 10.91 -13.40 3.67
N ASN A 148 10.94 -14.58 4.30
CA ASN A 148 12.01 -15.54 4.16
C ASN A 148 11.88 -16.40 2.87
N VAL A 149 12.85 -17.26 2.62
CA VAL A 149 12.88 -18.11 1.43
C VAL A 149 11.74 -19.15 1.36
N LYS A 150 11.06 -19.41 2.48
CA LYS A 150 9.85 -20.24 2.54
C LYS A 150 8.57 -19.43 2.34
N ASN A 151 8.70 -18.16 2.00
CA ASN A 151 7.59 -17.22 1.81
C ASN A 151 6.74 -16.98 3.06
N HIS A 152 7.35 -16.97 4.24
CA HIS A 152 6.73 -16.53 5.48
C HIS A 152 7.31 -15.18 5.89
N LEU A 153 6.53 -14.34 6.57
CA LEU A 153 7.04 -13.10 7.15
C LEU A 153 8.22 -13.41 8.10
N GLU A 154 9.24 -12.57 8.04
CA GLU A 154 10.32 -12.63 9.02
C GLU A 154 9.79 -12.25 10.41
N PRO A 155 10.36 -12.85 11.49
CA PRO A 155 9.93 -12.51 12.84
C PRO A 155 9.98 -11.02 13.13
N GLY A 156 8.89 -10.49 13.70
CA GLY A 156 8.77 -9.09 14.08
C GLY A 156 8.26 -8.14 12.99
N GLU A 157 8.08 -8.60 11.74
CA GLU A 157 7.63 -7.72 10.65
C GLU A 157 6.21 -7.18 10.86
N GLU A 158 5.29 -7.97 11.43
CA GLU A 158 3.94 -7.49 11.77
C GLU A 158 3.99 -6.40 12.86
N ALA A 159 4.81 -6.58 13.91
CA ALA A 159 4.99 -5.57 14.94
C ALA A 159 5.59 -4.28 14.37
N ARG A 160 6.55 -4.41 13.44
CA ARG A 160 7.17 -3.28 12.73
C ARG A 160 6.16 -2.57 11.82
N ALA A 161 5.25 -3.32 11.18
CA ALA A 161 4.17 -2.78 10.37
C ALA A 161 3.15 -2.00 11.21
N GLN A 162 2.76 -2.55 12.36
CA GLN A 162 1.89 -1.84 13.31
C GLN A 162 2.53 -0.55 13.80
N GLU A 163 3.81 -0.56 14.14
CA GLU A 163 4.52 0.64 14.58
C GLU A 163 4.66 1.67 13.44
N TRP A 164 4.83 1.23 12.19
CA TRP A 164 4.80 2.12 11.04
C TRP A 164 3.41 2.75 10.86
N GLY A 165 2.33 1.98 11.04
CA GLY A 165 0.94 2.48 11.03
C GLY A 165 0.72 3.59 12.07
N LYS A 166 1.20 3.42 13.32
CA LYS A 166 1.13 4.47 14.35
C LYS A 166 1.84 5.76 13.93
N ARG A 167 3.03 5.63 13.34
CA ARG A 167 3.77 6.81 12.83
C ARG A 167 3.03 7.51 11.70
N LEU A 168 2.40 6.76 10.79
CA LEU A 168 1.56 7.32 9.74
C LEU A 168 0.39 8.10 10.33
N ALA A 169 -0.35 7.51 11.28
CA ALA A 169 -1.48 8.15 11.93
C ALA A 169 -1.08 9.48 12.58
N ALA A 170 -0.03 9.47 13.42
CA ALA A 170 0.47 10.68 14.07
C ALA A 170 0.84 11.77 13.06
N ARG A 171 1.48 11.39 11.93
CA ARG A 171 1.89 12.32 10.91
C ARG A 171 0.70 12.95 10.17
N VAL A 172 -0.28 12.15 9.74
CA VAL A 172 -1.45 12.70 9.00
C VAL A 172 -2.31 13.58 9.89
N VAL A 173 -2.50 13.20 11.16
CA VAL A 173 -3.23 14.03 12.12
C VAL A 173 -2.53 15.38 12.32
N SER A 174 -1.20 15.40 12.48
CA SER A 174 -0.44 16.65 12.61
C SER A 174 -0.54 17.54 11.37
N MET A 175 -0.55 16.96 10.17
CA MET A 175 -0.74 17.70 8.91
C MET A 175 -2.15 18.28 8.80
N GLY A 176 -3.18 17.55 9.22
CA GLY A 176 -4.57 18.04 9.21
C GLY A 176 -4.82 19.21 10.14
N VAL A 177 -4.12 19.29 11.27
CA VAL A 177 -4.19 20.43 12.20
C VAL A 177 -3.58 21.70 11.58
N THR A 178 -2.46 21.57 10.87
CA THR A 178 -1.81 22.70 10.19
C THR A 178 -2.58 23.21 8.99
N ASP A 179 -3.31 22.36 8.27
CA ASP A 179 -4.15 22.78 7.14
C ASP A 179 -5.42 23.52 7.61
N ALA A 180 -5.98 23.16 8.76
CA ALA A 180 -7.15 23.84 9.36
C ALA A 180 -6.84 25.28 9.80
N ASP A 181 -5.60 25.58 10.15
CA ASP A 181 -5.13 26.92 10.55
C ASP A 181 -4.71 27.80 9.33
N ARG A 182 -4.79 27.31 8.12
CA ARG A 182 -4.40 28.02 6.92
C ARG A 182 -5.55 28.93 6.46
N PRO A 183 -5.39 30.26 6.39
CA PRO A 183 -6.45 31.13 5.87
C PRO A 183 -6.78 30.74 4.42
N ALA A 184 -8.09 30.68 4.13
CA ALA A 184 -8.61 30.34 2.81
C ALA A 184 -7.87 31.16 1.72
N ARG A 185 -7.30 30.47 0.73
CA ARG A 185 -6.72 31.16 -0.44
C ARG A 185 -7.82 31.96 -1.11
N VAL A 186 -7.73 33.29 -1.00
CA VAL A 186 -8.57 34.21 -1.78
C VAL A 186 -8.27 33.95 -3.26
N PRO A 187 -9.25 33.59 -4.10
CA PRO A 187 -9.02 33.45 -5.52
C PRO A 187 -8.56 34.80 -6.09
N ALA A 188 -7.44 34.79 -6.81
CA ALA A 188 -6.95 35.96 -7.50
C ALA A 188 -8.04 36.45 -8.46
N SER A 189 -8.55 37.64 -8.23
CA SER A 189 -9.48 38.34 -9.11
C SER A 189 -8.84 38.46 -10.50
N ARG A 190 -9.47 37.85 -11.52
CA ARG A 190 -9.11 38.14 -12.91
C ARG A 190 -9.52 39.57 -13.16
N GLU A 191 -8.57 40.45 -13.23
CA GLU A 191 -8.78 41.77 -13.83
C GLU A 191 -9.01 41.56 -15.33
N THR A 192 -10.12 42.07 -15.79
CA THR A 192 -10.56 42.21 -17.20
C THR A 192 -9.74 43.27 -17.93
#